data_ac8f6cce134ca295c6c3844ad70a0517
#
_entry.id   ac8f6cce134ca295c6c3844ad70a0517
#
_cell.length_a   1.000
_cell.length_b   1.000
_cell.length_c   1.000
_cell.angle_alpha   90.00
_cell.angle_beta   90.00
_cell.angle_gamma   90.00
#
_symmetry.space_group_name_H-M   'P 1'
#
loop_
_entity.id
_entity.type
_entity.pdbx_description
1 polymer ?
#
loop_
_entity_poly.entity_id
_entity_poly.type
_entity_poly.pdbx_seq_one_letter_code
_entity_poly.pdbx_strand_id
1 'polypeptide(L)'
;YFENSICLNCNHTVGFNPGTFSLITLDNYPNGFSPINNNNEVYRFCSNATQGTCNWLIPQSSLSSFCPACELNRTIPELSTNQNKEKWSRIEIAKHRLVYSLLRLGLPVKAKINNEVEGIAFDFMADTSPNVRIMTGHDNGLITLNIEEADEGQLTLHKLDLGEKYRTLLGHFRHEIGH
;
A
#
# COMPACT_ATOMS: atom_id res chain seq x y z
N TYR A 1 8.29 -13.36 -3.93
CA TYR A 1 8.67 -11.96 -4.13
C TYR A 1 8.01 -11.08 -3.08
N PHE A 2 8.22 -9.75 -3.14
CA PHE A 2 7.82 -8.79 -2.11
C PHE A 2 6.33 -8.84 -1.69
N GLU A 3 5.42 -9.10 -2.63
CA GLU A 3 3.97 -9.17 -2.39
C GLU A 3 3.44 -10.58 -2.09
N ASN A 4 4.31 -11.58 -2.04
CA ASN A 4 3.86 -12.94 -1.79
C ASN A 4 3.35 -13.10 -0.35
N SER A 5 2.30 -13.90 -0.18
CA SER A 5 1.76 -14.34 1.11
C SER A 5 2.02 -15.83 1.38
N ILE A 6 2.49 -16.55 0.38
CA ILE A 6 2.83 -17.98 0.46
C ILE A 6 4.18 -18.20 -0.25
N CYS A 7 5.04 -18.99 0.36
CA CYS A 7 6.26 -19.47 -0.25
C CYS A 7 5.96 -20.59 -1.24
N LEU A 8 6.27 -20.39 -2.53
CA LEU A 8 5.99 -21.38 -3.56
C LEU A 8 6.86 -22.64 -3.47
N ASN A 9 7.94 -22.60 -2.69
CA ASN A 9 8.84 -23.75 -2.53
C ASN A 9 8.41 -24.68 -1.37
N CYS A 10 7.98 -24.10 -0.24
CA CYS A 10 7.67 -24.87 0.96
C CYS A 10 6.22 -24.71 1.45
N ASN A 11 5.40 -23.93 0.75
CA ASN A 11 3.99 -23.64 1.04
C ASN A 11 3.71 -23.01 2.42
N HIS A 12 4.75 -22.53 3.12
CA HIS A 12 4.53 -21.79 4.36
C HIS A 12 3.97 -20.40 4.08
N THR A 13 3.21 -19.90 5.03
CA THR A 13 2.79 -18.50 5.06
C THR A 13 4.01 -17.60 5.17
N VAL A 14 4.03 -16.52 4.41
CA VAL A 14 5.08 -15.50 4.47
C VAL A 14 4.46 -14.13 4.61
N GLY A 15 5.14 -13.25 5.35
CA GLY A 15 4.73 -11.86 5.51
C GLY A 15 5.94 -10.93 5.50
N PHE A 16 5.75 -9.72 5.02
CA PHE A 16 6.80 -8.71 5.01
C PHE A 16 6.88 -8.02 6.37
N ASN A 17 8.05 -8.07 7.00
CA ASN A 17 8.35 -7.34 8.24
C ASN A 17 9.01 -5.99 7.91
N PRO A 18 8.34 -4.86 8.10
CA PRO A 18 8.91 -3.54 7.82
C PRO A 18 10.04 -3.15 8.77
N GLY A 19 10.11 -3.72 9.96
CA GLY A 19 11.19 -3.47 10.93
C GLY A 19 12.54 -4.07 10.53
N THR A 20 12.52 -5.22 9.85
CA THR A 20 13.72 -5.91 9.37
C THR A 20 13.91 -5.82 7.85
N PHE A 21 12.98 -5.23 7.14
CA PHE A 21 12.92 -5.13 5.67
C PHE A 21 13.03 -6.50 4.98
N SER A 22 12.46 -7.52 5.57
CA SER A 22 12.55 -8.90 5.07
C SER A 22 11.18 -9.57 4.97
N LEU A 23 11.09 -10.48 4.01
CA LEU A 23 9.98 -11.42 3.94
C LEU A 23 10.32 -12.60 4.87
N ILE A 24 9.50 -12.84 5.87
CA ILE A 24 9.72 -13.89 6.86
C ILE A 24 8.69 -15.01 6.73
N THR A 25 9.14 -16.23 6.98
CA THR A 25 8.31 -17.42 6.99
C THR A 25 7.69 -17.60 8.37
N LEU A 26 6.41 -17.92 8.40
CA LEU A 26 5.57 -17.88 9.57
C LEU A 26 4.92 -19.22 9.88
N ASP A 27 4.88 -19.58 11.14
CA ASP A 27 4.01 -20.61 11.70
C ASP A 27 2.83 -20.00 12.43
N ASN A 28 1.75 -20.78 12.54
CA ASN A 28 0.61 -20.40 13.37
C ASN A 28 1.03 -20.39 14.84
N TYR A 29 0.64 -19.36 15.55
CA TYR A 29 0.89 -19.18 16.98
C TYR A 29 -0.40 -18.77 17.69
N PRO A 30 -0.61 -19.06 18.97
CA PRO A 30 -1.77 -18.57 19.70
C PRO A 30 -1.92 -17.05 19.52
N ASN A 31 -3.06 -16.64 18.98
CA ASN A 31 -3.42 -15.25 18.70
C ASN A 31 -2.57 -14.54 17.63
N GLY A 32 -1.91 -15.28 16.70
CA GLY A 32 -1.14 -14.64 15.62
C GLY A 32 -0.24 -15.58 14.85
N PHE A 33 0.92 -15.08 14.48
CA PHE A 33 1.95 -15.78 13.73
C PHE A 33 3.31 -15.55 14.37
N SER A 34 4.17 -16.56 14.33
CA SER A 34 5.55 -16.48 14.80
C SER A 34 6.52 -16.86 13.68
N PRO A 35 7.69 -16.21 13.57
CA PRO A 35 8.73 -16.68 12.66
C PRO A 35 9.14 -18.12 12.99
N ILE A 36 9.35 -18.97 11.97
CA ILE A 36 9.65 -20.41 12.16
C ILE A 36 10.83 -20.65 13.11
N ASN A 37 11.81 -19.76 13.14
CA ASN A 37 13.02 -19.93 13.94
C ASN A 37 13.08 -19.00 15.17
N ASN A 38 12.01 -18.28 15.49
CA ASN A 38 12.01 -17.33 16.60
C ASN A 38 10.60 -17.17 17.20
N ASN A 39 10.26 -17.98 18.18
CA ASN A 39 8.95 -17.95 18.84
C ASN A 39 8.80 -16.81 19.87
N ASN A 40 9.80 -15.95 20.04
CA ASN A 40 9.74 -14.83 20.97
C ASN A 40 9.04 -13.60 20.38
N GLU A 41 8.82 -13.60 19.06
CA GLU A 41 8.15 -12.51 18.36
C GLU A 41 6.83 -13.00 17.78
N VAL A 42 5.76 -12.31 18.12
CA VAL A 42 4.42 -12.63 17.60
C VAL A 42 3.92 -11.47 16.77
N TYR A 43 3.44 -11.80 15.58
CA TYR A 43 2.93 -10.87 14.59
C TYR A 43 1.48 -11.17 14.24
N ARG A 44 0.82 -10.20 13.68
CA ARG A 44 -0.42 -10.35 12.92
C ARG A 44 -0.28 -9.68 11.57
N PHE A 45 -1.08 -10.07 10.62
CA PHE A 45 -1.17 -9.36 9.36
C PHE A 45 -1.90 -8.03 9.52
N CYS A 46 -1.52 -7.06 8.70
CA CYS A 46 -2.27 -5.82 8.51
C CYS A 46 -3.73 -6.13 8.15
N SER A 47 -4.67 -5.34 8.65
CA SER A 47 -6.11 -5.54 8.38
C SER A 47 -6.45 -5.59 6.88
N ASN A 48 -5.71 -4.86 6.04
CA ASN A 48 -5.89 -4.91 4.59
C ASN A 48 -5.44 -6.23 3.94
N ALA A 49 -4.80 -7.14 4.69
CA ALA A 49 -4.51 -8.49 4.21
C ALA A 49 -5.80 -9.28 3.93
N THR A 50 -6.89 -9.03 4.66
CA THR A 50 -8.20 -9.64 4.42
C THR A 50 -8.79 -9.28 3.05
N GLN A 51 -8.36 -8.17 2.47
CA GLN A 51 -8.74 -7.73 1.13
C GLN A 51 -7.81 -8.28 0.03
N GLY A 52 -6.71 -8.97 0.41
CA GLY A 52 -5.69 -9.47 -0.50
C GLY A 52 -4.75 -8.38 -1.05
N THR A 53 -4.70 -7.21 -0.41
CA THR A 53 -3.93 -6.04 -0.89
C THR A 53 -2.65 -5.79 -0.09
N CYS A 54 -2.44 -6.50 1.02
CA CYS A 54 -1.32 -6.30 1.91
C CYS A 54 -0.83 -7.63 2.48
N ASN A 55 0.50 -7.81 2.55
CA ASN A 55 1.16 -8.92 3.22
C ASN A 55 2.08 -8.46 4.36
N TRP A 56 1.97 -7.20 4.76
CA TRP A 56 2.84 -6.65 5.78
C TRP A 56 2.39 -7.08 7.19
N LEU A 57 3.39 -7.34 8.01
CA LEU A 57 3.22 -7.76 9.39
C LEU A 57 3.24 -6.57 10.35
N ILE A 58 2.51 -6.74 11.44
CA ILE A 58 2.45 -5.80 12.55
C ILE A 58 2.79 -6.58 13.83
N PRO A 59 3.62 -6.07 14.73
CA PRO A 59 3.81 -6.69 16.05
C PRO A 59 2.47 -6.89 16.76
N GLN A 60 2.29 -8.02 17.42
CA GLN A 60 1.05 -8.31 18.15
C GLN A 60 0.73 -7.26 19.22
N SER A 61 1.76 -6.63 19.80
CA SER A 61 1.63 -5.55 20.78
C SER A 61 1.24 -4.19 20.19
N SER A 62 1.21 -4.04 18.86
CA SER A 62 0.86 -2.76 18.21
C SER A 62 -0.61 -2.40 18.49
N LEU A 63 -0.87 -1.14 18.79
CA LEU A 63 -2.24 -0.60 18.92
C LEU A 63 -2.91 -0.40 17.56
N SER A 64 -2.14 -0.11 16.51
CA SER A 64 -2.68 0.05 15.15
C SER A 64 -3.01 -1.29 14.52
N SER A 65 -4.15 -1.39 13.85
CA SER A 65 -4.55 -2.55 13.03
C SER A 65 -3.94 -2.51 11.63
N PHE A 66 -3.26 -1.43 11.28
CA PHE A 66 -2.66 -1.21 9.96
C PHE A 66 -1.13 -1.18 10.04
N CYS A 67 -0.48 -1.65 8.99
CA CYS A 67 0.95 -1.49 8.81
C CYS A 67 1.31 -0.04 8.45
N PRO A 68 2.59 0.37 8.54
CA PRO A 68 3.00 1.74 8.22
C PRO A 68 2.55 2.25 6.85
N ALA A 69 2.42 1.37 5.85
CA ALA A 69 1.94 1.76 4.53
C ALA A 69 0.41 1.94 4.48
N CYS A 70 -0.35 1.07 5.14
CA CYS A 70 -1.82 1.14 5.13
C CYS A 70 -2.37 2.20 6.09
N GLU A 71 -1.63 2.57 7.14
CA GLU A 71 -2.00 3.65 8.06
C GLU A 71 -2.03 5.02 7.37
N LEU A 72 -1.37 5.16 6.23
CA LEU A 72 -1.39 6.38 5.42
C LEU A 72 -2.71 6.55 4.63
N ASN A 73 -3.56 5.54 4.52
CA ASN A 73 -4.84 5.66 3.82
C ASN A 73 -5.81 6.47 4.67
N ARG A 74 -6.28 7.60 4.11
CA ARG A 74 -7.36 8.39 4.68
C ARG A 74 -8.70 7.98 4.10
N THR A 75 -8.76 7.83 2.78
CA THR A 75 -9.97 7.42 2.04
C THR A 75 -9.62 6.27 1.10
N ILE A 76 -10.50 5.27 1.04
CA ILE A 76 -10.43 4.18 0.06
C ILE A 76 -11.74 4.15 -0.73
N PRO A 77 -11.74 3.64 -1.97
CA PRO A 77 -12.95 3.56 -2.77
C PRO A 77 -13.95 2.56 -2.17
N GLU A 78 -15.19 2.64 -2.60
CA GLU A 78 -16.19 1.61 -2.32
C GLU A 78 -15.76 0.26 -2.91
N LEU A 79 -15.58 -0.76 -2.07
CA LEU A 79 -15.03 -2.07 -2.46
C LEU A 79 -16.10 -3.13 -2.77
N SER A 80 -17.38 -2.77 -2.75
CA SER A 80 -18.46 -3.71 -3.10
C SER A 80 -18.43 -4.14 -4.57
N THR A 81 -17.82 -3.34 -5.43
CA THR A 81 -17.59 -3.69 -6.83
C THR A 81 -16.22 -4.33 -7.02
N ASN A 82 -16.16 -5.48 -7.72
CA ASN A 82 -14.90 -6.16 -8.01
C ASN A 82 -13.92 -5.26 -8.77
N GLN A 83 -14.42 -4.41 -9.67
CA GLN A 83 -13.59 -3.51 -10.46
C GLN A 83 -12.84 -2.50 -9.58
N ASN A 84 -13.51 -1.85 -8.62
CA ASN A 84 -12.87 -0.93 -7.69
C ASN A 84 -11.85 -1.65 -6.81
N LYS A 85 -12.18 -2.86 -6.34
CA LYS A 85 -11.28 -3.67 -5.53
C LYS A 85 -10.00 -4.03 -6.28
N GLU A 86 -10.10 -4.43 -7.55
CA GLU A 86 -8.93 -4.76 -8.37
C GLU A 86 -8.06 -3.53 -8.64
N LYS A 87 -8.66 -2.40 -9.01
CA LYS A 87 -7.95 -1.13 -9.23
C LYS A 87 -7.24 -0.67 -7.95
N TRP A 88 -7.96 -0.65 -6.84
CA TRP A 88 -7.40 -0.29 -5.55
C TRP A 88 -6.26 -1.24 -5.13
N SER A 89 -6.38 -2.54 -5.36
CA SER A 89 -5.31 -3.50 -5.08
C SER A 89 -4.01 -3.18 -5.82
N ARG A 90 -4.09 -2.82 -7.10
CA ARG A 90 -2.93 -2.42 -7.90
C ARG A 90 -2.28 -1.14 -7.35
N ILE A 91 -3.08 -0.17 -6.94
CA ILE A 91 -2.62 1.07 -6.32
C ILE A 91 -1.93 0.78 -4.99
N GLU A 92 -2.52 -0.05 -4.13
CA GLU A 92 -1.94 -0.45 -2.85
C GLU A 92 -0.58 -1.11 -3.02
N ILE A 93 -0.42 -2.00 -4.01
CA ILE A 93 0.88 -2.63 -4.32
C ILE A 93 1.92 -1.56 -4.68
N ALA A 94 1.58 -0.59 -5.53
CA ALA A 94 2.49 0.49 -5.91
C ALA A 94 2.84 1.38 -4.71
N LYS A 95 1.85 1.72 -3.85
CA LYS A 95 2.07 2.48 -2.63
C LYS A 95 2.96 1.73 -1.63
N HIS A 96 2.78 0.42 -1.44
CA HIS A 96 3.66 -0.38 -0.58
C HIS A 96 5.12 -0.34 -1.06
N ARG A 97 5.37 -0.39 -2.36
CA ARG A 97 6.70 -0.26 -2.94
C ARG A 97 7.29 1.13 -2.74
N LEU A 98 6.47 2.19 -2.84
CA LEU A 98 6.86 3.55 -2.49
C LEU A 98 7.28 3.61 -1.02
N VAL A 99 6.40 3.21 -0.11
CA VAL A 99 6.64 3.29 1.34
C VAL A 99 7.86 2.46 1.74
N TYR A 100 8.02 1.26 1.18
CA TYR A 100 9.25 0.48 1.33
C TYR A 100 10.49 1.29 0.95
N SER A 101 10.45 1.99 -0.18
CA SER A 101 11.59 2.80 -0.65
C SER A 101 11.89 3.96 0.30
N LEU A 102 10.86 4.66 0.78
CA LEU A 102 11.01 5.77 1.74
C LEU A 102 11.63 5.29 3.06
N LEU A 103 11.10 4.20 3.61
CA LEU A 103 11.63 3.60 4.85
C LEU A 103 13.08 3.14 4.69
N ARG A 104 13.42 2.52 3.56
CA ARG A 104 14.81 2.08 3.24
C ARG A 104 15.79 3.25 3.12
N LEU A 105 15.32 4.39 2.66
CA LEU A 105 16.11 5.62 2.58
C LEU A 105 16.18 6.38 3.92
N GLY A 106 15.50 5.89 4.96
CA GLY A 106 15.44 6.56 6.26
C GLY A 106 14.62 7.85 6.25
N LEU A 107 13.76 8.02 5.25
CA LEU A 107 12.88 9.18 5.18
C LEU A 107 11.70 9.04 6.17
N PRO A 108 11.23 10.16 6.76
CA PRO A 108 10.13 10.11 7.71
C PRO A 108 8.83 9.70 7.01
N VAL A 109 8.22 8.61 7.47
CA VAL A 109 6.89 8.17 7.03
C VAL A 109 5.96 8.25 8.24
N LYS A 110 5.22 9.34 8.34
CA LYS A 110 4.26 9.60 9.42
C LYS A 110 2.88 9.76 8.83
N ALA A 111 1.89 9.08 9.38
CA ALA A 111 0.50 9.28 8.95
C ALA A 111 0.01 10.67 9.37
N LYS A 112 -0.73 11.34 8.49
CA LYS A 112 -1.26 12.69 8.72
C LYS A 112 -2.20 12.75 9.93
N ILE A 113 -2.87 11.66 10.25
CA ILE A 113 -3.70 11.54 11.46
C ILE A 113 -2.87 11.70 12.75
N ASN A 114 -1.60 11.34 12.72
CA ASN A 114 -0.68 11.42 13.87
C ASN A 114 0.21 12.67 13.83
N ASN A 115 0.33 13.32 12.67
CA ASN A 115 1.10 14.55 12.47
C ASN A 115 0.49 15.37 11.33
N GLU A 116 -0.36 16.33 11.67
CA GLU A 116 -1.13 17.11 10.71
C GLU A 116 -0.23 17.97 9.79
N VAL A 117 0.89 18.45 10.28
CA VAL A 117 1.77 19.39 9.55
C VAL A 117 2.72 18.64 8.59
N GLU A 118 3.41 17.60 9.10
CA GLU A 118 4.45 16.88 8.34
C GLU A 118 3.98 15.50 7.86
N GLY A 119 2.76 15.11 8.20
CA GLY A 119 2.24 13.79 7.89
C GLY A 119 1.82 13.64 6.44
N ILE A 120 1.79 12.38 6.00
CA ILE A 120 1.35 11.96 4.66
C ILE A 120 -0.01 11.26 4.79
N ALA A 121 -0.89 11.50 3.84
CA ALA A 121 -2.14 10.77 3.69
C ALA A 121 -2.43 10.50 2.21
N PHE A 122 -3.12 9.39 1.96
CA PHE A 122 -3.60 9.03 0.63
C PHE A 122 -5.12 8.96 0.60
N ASP A 123 -5.72 9.62 -0.40
CA ASP A 123 -7.11 9.46 -0.79
C ASP A 123 -7.16 8.71 -2.12
N PHE A 124 -7.73 7.53 -2.12
CA PHE A 124 -8.00 6.74 -3.32
C PHE A 124 -9.49 6.83 -3.64
N MET A 125 -9.82 7.54 -4.69
CA MET A 125 -11.19 7.92 -5.01
C MET A 125 -11.59 7.40 -6.39
N ALA A 126 -12.84 6.96 -6.50
CA ALA A 126 -13.47 6.60 -7.78
C ALA A 126 -14.30 7.79 -8.30
N ASP A 127 -14.39 7.93 -9.61
CA ASP A 127 -15.32 8.89 -10.22
C ASP A 127 -16.76 8.55 -9.80
N THR A 128 -17.48 9.54 -9.32
CA THR A 128 -18.86 9.37 -8.83
C THR A 128 -19.90 9.44 -9.95
N SER A 129 -19.54 10.02 -11.08
CA SER A 129 -20.37 10.08 -12.28
C SER A 129 -19.51 10.31 -13.54
N PRO A 130 -20.01 9.99 -14.75
CA PRO A 130 -19.25 10.18 -15.98
C PRO A 130 -18.79 11.62 -16.24
N ASN A 131 -19.46 12.60 -15.62
CA ASN A 131 -19.19 14.03 -15.80
C ASN A 131 -18.35 14.64 -14.67
N VAL A 132 -18.04 13.90 -13.61
CA VAL A 132 -17.27 14.38 -12.47
C VAL A 132 -16.03 13.50 -12.30
N ARG A 133 -14.92 13.98 -12.88
CA ARG A 133 -13.62 13.30 -12.77
C ARG A 133 -12.87 13.80 -11.55
N ILE A 134 -12.41 12.87 -10.73
CA ILE A 134 -11.49 13.14 -9.62
C ILE A 134 -10.11 13.44 -10.21
N MET A 135 -9.55 14.58 -9.88
CA MET A 135 -8.19 14.95 -10.29
C MET A 135 -7.17 14.39 -9.32
N THR A 136 -6.15 13.75 -9.85
CA THR A 136 -4.97 13.34 -9.07
C THR A 136 -4.09 14.55 -8.79
N GLY A 137 -3.49 14.60 -7.61
CA GLY A 137 -2.58 15.66 -7.19
C GLY A 137 -2.25 15.59 -5.72
N HIS A 138 -1.45 16.56 -5.26
CA HIS A 138 -1.06 16.67 -3.87
C HIS A 138 -1.44 18.05 -3.28
N ASP A 139 -1.69 18.06 -2.00
CA ASP A 139 -1.90 19.28 -1.20
C ASP A 139 -1.44 19.05 0.25
N ASN A 140 -0.39 19.74 0.66
CA ASN A 140 0.13 19.73 2.05
C ASN A 140 0.27 18.30 2.64
N GLY A 141 0.90 17.38 1.90
CA GLY A 141 1.11 16.00 2.32
C GLY A 141 -0.12 15.08 2.10
N LEU A 142 -1.23 15.59 1.60
CA LEU A 142 -2.34 14.79 1.12
C LEU A 142 -2.15 14.50 -0.37
N ILE A 143 -2.12 13.22 -0.72
CA ILE A 143 -2.01 12.75 -2.09
C ILE A 143 -3.35 12.12 -2.48
N THR A 144 -4.05 12.76 -3.40
CA THR A 144 -5.29 12.23 -3.98
C THR A 144 -4.97 11.51 -5.28
N LEU A 145 -5.49 10.32 -5.47
CA LEU A 145 -5.32 9.52 -6.68
C LEU A 145 -6.67 8.95 -7.12
N ASN A 146 -7.00 9.19 -8.40
CA ASN A 146 -8.14 8.56 -9.02
C ASN A 146 -7.83 7.09 -9.30
N ILE A 147 -8.68 6.15 -8.85
CA ILE A 147 -8.44 4.72 -9.03
C ILE A 147 -8.45 4.29 -10.50
N GLU A 148 -9.02 5.10 -11.41
CA GLU A 148 -8.95 4.86 -12.85
C GLU A 148 -7.51 4.85 -13.38
N GLU A 149 -6.56 5.47 -12.67
CA GLU A 149 -5.14 5.42 -13.02
C GLU A 149 -4.50 4.03 -12.84
N ALA A 150 -5.17 3.11 -12.15
CA ALA A 150 -4.76 1.72 -12.09
C ALA A 150 -5.07 0.94 -13.39
N ASP A 151 -5.86 1.51 -14.30
CA ASP A 151 -6.17 0.90 -15.59
C ASP A 151 -5.01 1.12 -16.57
N GLU A 152 -4.44 0.01 -17.07
CA GLU A 152 -3.32 0.05 -18.03
C GLU A 152 -3.70 0.72 -19.35
N GLY A 153 -4.97 0.64 -19.75
CA GLY A 153 -5.50 1.34 -20.92
C GLY A 153 -5.46 2.84 -20.75
N GLN A 154 -5.91 3.34 -19.60
CA GLN A 154 -5.86 4.78 -19.27
C GLN A 154 -4.41 5.28 -19.15
N LEU A 155 -3.53 4.52 -18.50
CA LEU A 155 -2.10 4.83 -18.43
C LEU A 155 -1.47 4.93 -19.82
N THR A 156 -1.87 4.08 -20.77
CA THR A 156 -1.36 4.08 -22.13
C THR A 156 -1.83 5.31 -22.92
N LEU A 157 -3.09 5.71 -22.78
CA LEU A 157 -3.63 6.92 -23.40
C LEU A 157 -2.92 8.17 -22.88
N HIS A 158 -2.76 8.30 -21.58
CA HIS A 158 -2.02 9.41 -20.95
C HIS A 158 -0.54 9.45 -21.37
N LYS A 159 0.11 8.30 -21.59
CA LYS A 159 1.48 8.23 -22.13
C LYS A 159 1.57 8.82 -23.54
N LEU A 160 0.58 8.53 -24.37
CA LEU A 160 0.55 9.05 -25.75
C LEU A 160 0.31 10.55 -25.79
N ASP A 161 -0.62 11.05 -24.97
CA ASP A 161 -1.00 12.47 -24.94
C ASP A 161 0.12 13.36 -24.40
N LEU A 162 0.89 12.88 -23.41
CA LEU A 162 1.95 13.64 -22.73
C LEU A 162 3.35 13.32 -23.23
N GLY A 163 3.52 12.35 -24.16
CA GLY A 163 4.82 11.91 -24.65
C GLY A 163 5.69 11.22 -23.60
N GLU A 164 5.13 10.80 -22.47
CA GLU A 164 5.84 10.15 -21.37
C GLU A 164 5.94 8.62 -21.56
N LYS A 165 7.12 8.12 -21.95
CA LYS A 165 7.35 6.71 -22.23
C LYS A 165 7.25 5.78 -20.98
N TYR A 166 7.38 6.31 -19.77
CA TYR A 166 7.57 5.52 -18.54
C TYR A 166 6.61 5.88 -17.40
N ARG A 167 5.40 6.36 -17.70
CA ARG A 167 4.42 6.65 -16.65
C ARG A 167 3.90 5.33 -16.05
N THR A 168 4.29 5.06 -14.80
CA THR A 168 3.82 3.93 -13.99
C THR A 168 3.18 4.48 -12.72
N LEU A 169 2.28 3.70 -12.09
CA LEU A 169 1.70 4.08 -10.78
C LEU A 169 2.78 4.41 -9.75
N LEU A 170 3.82 3.60 -9.67
CA LEU A 170 4.94 3.87 -8.75
C LEU A 170 5.70 5.15 -9.10
N GLY A 171 5.90 5.41 -10.39
CA GLY A 171 6.53 6.65 -10.86
C GLY A 171 5.70 7.88 -10.51
N HIS A 172 4.38 7.80 -10.66
CA HIS A 172 3.45 8.85 -10.28
C HIS A 172 3.47 9.10 -8.76
N PHE A 173 3.38 8.06 -7.94
CA PHE A 173 3.53 8.20 -6.50
C PHE A 173 4.84 8.85 -6.07
N ARG A 174 5.95 8.51 -6.73
CA ARG A 174 7.26 9.13 -6.46
C ARG A 174 7.29 10.61 -6.82
N HIS A 175 6.58 10.99 -7.87
CA HIS A 175 6.43 12.40 -8.27
C HIS A 175 5.64 13.17 -7.22
N GLU A 176 4.44 12.70 -6.87
CA GLU A 176 3.55 13.38 -5.93
C GLU A 176 4.15 13.52 -4.52
N ILE A 177 4.90 12.51 -4.05
CA ILE A 177 5.52 12.57 -2.73
C ILE A 177 6.82 13.39 -2.72
N GLY A 178 7.38 13.70 -3.88
CA GLY A 178 8.58 14.54 -4.03
C GLY A 178 8.31 16.03 -3.85
N HIS A 179 7.05 16.43 -3.94
CA HIS A 179 6.61 17.79 -3.67
C HIS A 179 6.54 18.08 -2.18
#